data_f0b622945fa827c294493d286df80564
#
_entry.id   f0b622945fa827c294493d286df80564
#
_cell.length_a   1.000
_cell.length_b   1.000
_cell.length_c   1.000
_cell.angle_alpha   90.00
_cell.angle_beta   90.00
_cell.angle_gamma   90.00
#
_symmetry.space_group_name_H-M   'P 1'
#
loop_
_entity.id
_entity.type
_entity.pdbx_description
1 polymer ?
#
loop_
_entity_poly.entity_id
_entity_poly.type
_entity_poly.pdbx_seq_one_letter_code
_entity_poly.pdbx_strand_id
1 'polypeptide(L)'
;EFALIVLGGAGPLHGSALARALRIPRVIVPFAPGVLSAFGLLVSDIEHDHTSSFRQPASGLPLAVLAEAFDKLDRAGRERMRQENIADARVGVRRYAEMRYVGQSYELEIPITETFDDGLIDGLIAAFHEQHERVYRQRNPAAAVEFVNLRTVHFATVPKIRLEPPKPGPSWEKAQHGVRSVYLSDRDRHVDIPVYRRGLLPIGVKQAGPFIVEQLDSTTVVLPGETAFVEPNGNIIVEMPTDA
;
A
#
# COMPACT_ATOMS: atom_id res chain seq x y z
N GLU A 1 -13.71 -4.71 8.65
CA GLU A 1 -14.12 -3.29 8.54
C GLU A 1 -13.11 -2.55 7.68
N PHE A 2 -13.58 -1.81 6.65
CA PHE A 2 -12.71 -1.06 5.76
C PHE A 2 -12.72 0.43 6.14
N ALA A 3 -11.62 1.14 5.86
CA ALA A 3 -11.53 2.58 5.90
C ALA A 3 -11.05 3.08 4.52
N LEU A 4 -11.58 4.20 4.06
CA LEU A 4 -11.17 4.85 2.82
C LEU A 4 -10.05 5.85 3.12
N ILE A 5 -8.85 5.62 2.60
CA ILE A 5 -7.76 6.61 2.65
C ILE A 5 -7.84 7.46 1.41
N VAL A 6 -7.94 8.77 1.59
CA VAL A 6 -8.03 9.75 0.49
C VAL A 6 -6.76 10.58 0.41
N LEU A 7 -6.18 10.66 -0.78
CA LEU A 7 -4.91 11.35 -1.03
C LEU A 7 -4.98 12.14 -2.35
N GLY A 8 -3.97 12.98 -2.57
CA GLY A 8 -3.97 13.96 -3.65
C GLY A 8 -4.73 15.24 -3.28
N GLY A 9 -4.57 16.29 -4.07
CA GLY A 9 -5.17 17.60 -3.82
C GLY A 9 -6.70 17.58 -3.76
N ALA A 10 -7.36 16.80 -4.63
CA ALA A 10 -8.81 16.68 -4.72
C ALA A 10 -9.40 15.45 -4.00
N GLY A 11 -8.59 14.48 -3.59
CA GLY A 11 -9.08 13.28 -2.91
C GLY A 11 -9.96 13.57 -1.70
N PRO A 12 -9.55 14.42 -0.76
CA PRO A 12 -10.35 14.77 0.41
C PRO A 12 -11.63 15.56 0.13
N LEU A 13 -11.73 16.20 -1.04
CA LEU A 13 -12.96 16.84 -1.49
C LEU A 13 -14.06 15.82 -1.82
N HIS A 14 -13.68 14.65 -2.35
CA HIS A 14 -14.61 13.64 -2.81
C HIS A 14 -14.76 12.47 -1.81
N GLY A 15 -13.93 12.42 -0.76
CA GLY A 15 -13.83 11.28 0.15
C GLY A 15 -15.15 10.88 0.80
N SER A 16 -15.89 11.84 1.33
CA SER A 16 -17.19 11.62 1.97
C SER A 16 -18.21 11.04 1.00
N ALA A 17 -18.33 11.61 -0.21
CA ALA A 17 -19.27 11.13 -1.22
C ALA A 17 -18.94 9.67 -1.67
N LEU A 18 -17.66 9.36 -1.86
CA LEU A 18 -17.21 8.01 -2.20
C LEU A 18 -17.46 7.01 -1.06
N ALA A 19 -17.17 7.39 0.18
CA ALA A 19 -17.40 6.53 1.35
C ALA A 19 -18.89 6.18 1.50
N ARG A 20 -19.78 7.15 1.31
CA ARG A 20 -21.23 6.93 1.30
C ARG A 20 -21.66 5.96 0.19
N ALA A 21 -21.19 6.16 -1.04
CA ALA A 21 -21.53 5.31 -2.18
C ALA A 21 -21.05 3.86 -1.99
N LEU A 22 -19.90 3.68 -1.34
CA LEU A 22 -19.28 2.37 -1.07
C LEU A 22 -19.68 1.78 0.29
N ARG A 23 -20.49 2.49 1.10
CA ARG A 23 -20.87 2.11 2.47
C ARG A 23 -19.65 1.85 3.36
N ILE A 24 -18.61 2.67 3.22
CA ILE A 24 -17.43 2.61 4.06
C ILE A 24 -17.62 3.53 5.26
N PRO A 25 -17.53 3.03 6.51
CA PRO A 25 -17.92 3.80 7.70
C PRO A 25 -16.94 4.92 8.08
N ARG A 26 -15.73 4.93 7.50
CA ARG A 26 -14.68 5.86 7.90
C ARG A 26 -13.84 6.32 6.73
N VAL A 27 -13.54 7.63 6.68
CA VAL A 27 -12.55 8.23 5.76
C VAL A 27 -11.35 8.72 6.58
N ILE A 28 -10.15 8.43 6.09
CA ILE A 28 -8.88 8.90 6.64
C ILE A 28 -8.29 9.88 5.65
N VAL A 29 -8.12 11.14 6.09
CA VAL A 29 -7.42 12.17 5.34
C VAL A 29 -6.04 12.37 5.98
N PRO A 30 -4.95 11.88 5.36
CA PRO A 30 -3.60 12.03 5.88
C PRO A 30 -3.24 13.50 6.14
N PHE A 31 -2.27 13.75 7.02
CA PHE A 31 -1.91 15.13 7.38
C PHE A 31 -1.37 15.97 6.20
N ALA A 32 -0.80 15.34 5.17
CA ALA A 32 -0.32 15.99 3.95
C ALA A 32 -0.82 15.24 2.70
N PRO A 33 -2.13 15.24 2.41
CA PRO A 33 -2.71 14.38 1.39
C PRO A 33 -2.24 14.73 -0.02
N GLY A 34 -1.99 16.00 -0.32
CA GLY A 34 -1.58 16.46 -1.65
C GLY A 34 -0.19 16.01 -2.05
N VAL A 35 0.69 15.78 -1.08
CA VAL A 35 2.09 15.35 -1.32
C VAL A 35 2.40 13.96 -0.80
N LEU A 36 1.39 13.20 -0.36
CA LEU A 36 1.60 11.89 0.26
C LEU A 36 2.28 10.89 -0.68
N SER A 37 1.98 10.92 -1.98
CA SER A 37 2.63 10.06 -2.97
C SER A 37 4.12 10.38 -3.12
N ALA A 38 4.48 11.65 -3.16
CA ALA A 38 5.89 12.07 -3.20
C ALA A 38 6.63 11.68 -1.91
N PHE A 39 5.96 11.83 -0.77
CA PHE A 39 6.50 11.37 0.50
C PHE A 39 6.67 9.85 0.54
N GLY A 40 5.67 9.08 0.05
CA GLY A 40 5.76 7.63 -0.09
C GLY A 40 7.00 7.21 -0.89
N LEU A 41 7.25 7.88 -2.01
CA LEU A 41 8.43 7.62 -2.84
C LEU A 41 9.75 7.91 -2.10
N LEU A 42 9.81 8.98 -1.31
CA LEU A 42 10.99 9.33 -0.52
C LEU A 42 11.33 8.34 0.60
N VAL A 43 10.33 7.62 1.12
CA VAL A 43 10.51 6.65 2.21
C VAL A 43 10.48 5.20 1.75
N SER A 44 10.21 4.96 0.46
CA SER A 44 10.25 3.62 -0.14
C SER A 44 11.67 3.13 -0.24
N ASP A 45 11.86 1.86 0.00
CA ASP A 45 13.13 1.20 -0.27
C ASP A 45 13.40 1.18 -1.78
N ILE A 46 14.67 1.17 -2.16
CA ILE A 46 15.06 0.99 -3.56
C ILE A 46 14.93 -0.49 -3.85
N GLU A 47 14.12 -0.84 -4.85
CA GLU A 47 13.92 -2.23 -5.25
C GLU A 47 14.04 -2.39 -6.77
N HIS A 48 14.73 -3.45 -7.20
CA HIS A 48 14.83 -3.85 -8.59
C HIS A 48 14.46 -5.31 -8.75
N ASP A 49 13.49 -5.54 -9.61
CA ASP A 49 13.03 -6.87 -9.99
C ASP A 49 13.79 -7.37 -11.22
N HIS A 50 14.24 -8.61 -11.16
CA HIS A 50 14.83 -9.32 -12.28
C HIS A 50 14.12 -10.67 -12.43
N THR A 51 13.53 -10.91 -13.59
CA THR A 51 12.81 -12.14 -13.91
C THR A 51 13.42 -12.78 -15.14
N SER A 52 13.54 -14.09 -15.12
CA SER A 52 13.98 -14.89 -16.26
C SER A 52 13.07 -16.10 -16.45
N SER A 53 12.73 -16.38 -17.69
CA SER A 53 12.02 -17.62 -18.01
C SER A 53 12.90 -18.83 -17.71
N PHE A 54 12.31 -19.79 -16.98
CA PHE A 54 13.01 -21.01 -16.54
C PHE A 54 12.06 -22.19 -16.60
N ARG A 55 11.69 -22.60 -17.81
CA ARG A 55 10.78 -23.73 -18.01
C ARG A 55 11.50 -25.05 -17.84
N GLN A 56 11.37 -25.63 -16.65
CA GLN A 56 11.96 -26.92 -16.28
C GLN A 56 10.98 -27.73 -15.42
N PRO A 57 10.89 -29.05 -15.62
CA PRO A 57 10.22 -29.92 -14.65
C PRO A 57 10.88 -29.75 -13.27
N ALA A 58 10.09 -29.68 -12.21
CA ALA A 58 10.64 -29.52 -10.85
C ALA A 58 11.25 -30.85 -10.36
N SER A 59 10.56 -31.96 -10.61
CA SER A 59 11.07 -33.29 -10.22
C SER A 59 12.31 -33.68 -11.00
N GLY A 60 13.37 -34.04 -10.28
CA GLY A 60 14.65 -34.49 -10.87
C GLY A 60 15.52 -33.36 -11.42
N LEU A 61 15.15 -32.09 -11.22
CA LEU A 61 15.99 -30.96 -11.60
C LEU A 61 17.26 -30.94 -10.73
N PRO A 62 18.48 -30.92 -11.34
CA PRO A 62 19.70 -30.77 -10.56
C PRO A 62 19.73 -29.37 -9.86
N LEU A 63 20.02 -29.35 -8.56
CA LEU A 63 20.13 -28.10 -7.79
C LEU A 63 21.10 -27.09 -8.42
N ALA A 64 22.21 -27.59 -9.01
CA ALA A 64 23.20 -26.75 -9.67
C ALA A 64 22.62 -25.93 -10.83
N VAL A 65 21.65 -26.48 -11.56
CA VAL A 65 20.98 -25.78 -12.68
C VAL A 65 20.12 -24.61 -12.16
N LEU A 66 19.39 -24.85 -11.08
CA LEU A 66 18.59 -23.81 -10.41
C LEU A 66 19.48 -22.74 -9.81
N ALA A 67 20.55 -23.13 -9.13
CA ALA A 67 21.52 -22.20 -8.53
C ALA A 67 22.19 -21.30 -9.58
N GLU A 68 22.67 -21.89 -10.70
CA GLU A 68 23.28 -21.12 -11.78
C GLU A 68 22.31 -20.09 -12.39
N ALA A 69 21.04 -20.45 -12.52
CA ALA A 69 20.02 -19.52 -13.03
C ALA A 69 19.80 -18.34 -12.07
N PHE A 70 19.74 -18.60 -10.75
CA PHE A 70 19.66 -17.51 -9.75
C PHE A 70 20.93 -16.67 -9.69
N ASP A 71 22.12 -17.27 -9.82
CA ASP A 71 23.38 -16.54 -9.86
C ASP A 71 23.46 -15.52 -11.01
N LYS A 72 22.85 -15.83 -12.15
CA LYS A 72 22.76 -14.88 -13.29
C LYS A 72 21.87 -13.69 -12.93
N LEU A 73 20.70 -13.95 -12.32
CA LEU A 73 19.78 -12.88 -11.87
C LEU A 73 20.41 -12.04 -10.75
N ASP A 74 21.09 -12.67 -9.80
CA ASP A 74 21.76 -11.97 -8.70
C ASP A 74 22.89 -11.06 -9.19
N ARG A 75 23.68 -11.52 -10.16
CA ARG A 75 24.71 -10.67 -10.77
C ARG A 75 24.10 -9.45 -11.46
N ALA A 76 23.03 -9.64 -12.24
CA ALA A 76 22.35 -8.54 -12.92
C ALA A 76 21.78 -7.53 -11.92
N GLY A 77 21.13 -8.01 -10.86
CA GLY A 77 20.55 -7.17 -9.83
C GLY A 77 21.58 -6.37 -9.03
N ARG A 78 22.68 -7.02 -8.63
CA ARG A 78 23.79 -6.31 -7.96
C ARG A 78 24.44 -5.28 -8.85
N GLU A 79 24.62 -5.57 -10.12
CA GLU A 79 25.15 -4.60 -11.08
C GLU A 79 24.23 -3.38 -11.21
N ARG A 80 22.92 -3.60 -11.26
CA ARG A 80 21.94 -2.50 -11.27
C ARG A 80 22.04 -1.62 -10.03
N MET A 81 22.15 -2.24 -8.85
CA MET A 81 22.34 -1.52 -7.59
C MET A 81 23.63 -0.70 -7.55
N ARG A 82 24.75 -1.24 -8.08
CA ARG A 82 26.02 -0.49 -8.19
C ARG A 82 25.92 0.73 -9.08
N GLN A 83 25.18 0.65 -10.19
CA GLN A 83 24.93 1.80 -11.09
C GLN A 83 24.19 2.94 -10.37
N GLU A 84 23.45 2.63 -9.32
CA GLU A 84 22.79 3.61 -8.44
C GLU A 84 23.62 3.99 -7.20
N ASN A 85 24.92 3.65 -7.21
CA ASN A 85 25.89 3.92 -6.13
C ASN A 85 25.52 3.25 -4.79
N ILE A 86 24.83 2.11 -4.83
CA ILE A 86 24.50 1.31 -3.66
C ILE A 86 25.58 0.24 -3.47
N ALA A 87 26.24 0.27 -2.32
CA ALA A 87 27.29 -0.71 -2.00
C ALA A 87 26.66 -2.11 -1.77
N ASP A 88 27.32 -3.15 -2.27
CA ASP A 88 26.85 -4.55 -2.18
C ASP A 88 26.49 -4.99 -0.74
N ALA A 89 27.21 -4.48 0.27
CA ALA A 89 26.93 -4.77 1.68
C ALA A 89 25.56 -4.25 2.17
N ARG A 90 24.94 -3.33 1.42
CA ARG A 90 23.61 -2.78 1.73
C ARG A 90 22.48 -3.45 0.94
N VAL A 91 22.81 -4.35 0.01
CA VAL A 91 21.83 -4.98 -0.88
C VAL A 91 21.34 -6.28 -0.26
N GLY A 92 20.07 -6.31 0.08
CA GLY A 92 19.34 -7.54 0.37
C GLY A 92 18.78 -8.16 -0.92
N VAL A 93 18.55 -9.47 -0.91
CA VAL A 93 17.98 -10.20 -2.05
C VAL A 93 16.86 -11.10 -1.55
N ARG A 94 15.71 -11.01 -2.19
CA ARG A 94 14.59 -11.97 -2.07
C ARG A 94 14.49 -12.76 -3.36
N ARG A 95 14.25 -14.06 -3.27
CA ARG A 95 14.16 -14.95 -4.42
C ARG A 95 12.81 -15.63 -4.44
N TYR A 96 12.29 -15.85 -5.64
CA TYR A 96 10.99 -16.48 -5.87
C TYR A 96 11.07 -17.40 -7.08
N ALA A 97 10.33 -18.51 -7.01
CA ALA A 97 10.08 -19.37 -8.14
C ALA A 97 8.59 -19.29 -8.51
N GLU A 98 8.29 -19.00 -9.76
CA GLU A 98 6.94 -19.13 -10.29
C GLU A 98 6.74 -20.57 -10.79
N MET A 99 5.80 -21.26 -10.18
CA MET A 99 5.55 -22.68 -10.38
C MET A 99 4.09 -22.96 -10.72
N ARG A 100 3.84 -24.03 -11.45
CA ARG A 100 2.48 -24.49 -11.76
C ARG A 100 2.44 -26.02 -11.93
N TYR A 101 1.25 -26.58 -11.89
CA TYR A 101 1.08 -27.94 -12.44
C TYR A 101 1.22 -27.91 -13.96
N VAL A 102 1.87 -28.94 -14.51
CA VAL A 102 2.01 -29.08 -15.97
C VAL A 102 0.63 -29.05 -16.64
N GLY A 103 0.47 -28.17 -17.62
CA GLY A 103 -0.79 -27.96 -18.34
C GLY A 103 -1.71 -26.86 -17.76
N GLN A 104 -1.39 -26.27 -16.61
CA GLN A 104 -2.10 -25.07 -16.13
C GLN A 104 -1.64 -23.78 -16.84
N SER A 105 -2.54 -22.81 -16.91
CA SER A 105 -2.27 -21.51 -17.53
C SER A 105 -1.74 -20.46 -16.55
N TYR A 106 -1.95 -20.67 -15.25
CA TYR A 106 -1.56 -19.72 -14.20
C TYR A 106 -0.51 -20.35 -13.30
N GLU A 107 0.48 -19.55 -12.96
CA GLU A 107 1.54 -19.88 -12.02
C GLU A 107 1.29 -19.27 -10.65
N LEU A 108 1.91 -19.85 -9.63
CA LEU A 108 1.96 -19.32 -8.27
C LEU A 108 3.41 -18.99 -7.91
N GLU A 109 3.60 -17.83 -7.34
CA GLU A 109 4.89 -17.38 -6.81
C GLU A 109 5.17 -18.06 -5.46
N ILE A 110 6.29 -18.75 -5.38
CA ILE A 110 6.77 -19.47 -4.18
C ILE A 110 8.05 -18.79 -3.70
N PRO A 111 8.07 -18.20 -2.49
CA PRO A 111 9.28 -17.59 -1.97
C PRO A 111 10.33 -18.65 -1.62
N ILE A 112 11.59 -18.33 -1.90
CA ILE A 112 12.73 -19.15 -1.53
C ILE A 112 13.36 -18.51 -0.29
N THR A 113 13.09 -19.09 0.87
CA THR A 113 13.60 -18.64 2.18
C THR A 113 14.72 -19.52 2.72
N GLU A 114 14.93 -20.67 2.09
CA GLU A 114 15.90 -21.68 2.49
C GLU A 114 17.24 -21.49 1.80
N THR A 115 18.25 -22.17 2.32
CA THR A 115 19.56 -22.26 1.70
C THR A 115 19.48 -23.17 0.45
N PHE A 116 20.38 -22.95 -0.50
CA PHE A 116 20.48 -23.80 -1.68
C PHE A 116 21.19 -25.12 -1.31
N ASP A 117 20.41 -26.07 -0.79
CA ASP A 117 20.84 -27.42 -0.45
C ASP A 117 19.99 -28.48 -1.16
N ASP A 118 20.36 -29.76 -0.98
CA ASP A 118 19.75 -30.88 -1.70
C ASP A 118 18.23 -31.02 -1.44
N GLY A 119 17.69 -30.44 -0.37
CA GLY A 119 16.25 -30.48 -0.02
C GLY A 119 15.44 -29.35 -0.65
N LEU A 120 16.07 -28.31 -1.20
CA LEU A 120 15.39 -27.10 -1.65
C LEU A 120 14.27 -27.38 -2.67
N ILE A 121 14.54 -28.18 -3.68
CA ILE A 121 13.57 -28.41 -4.77
C ILE A 121 12.33 -29.15 -4.26
N ASP A 122 12.52 -30.16 -3.42
CA ASP A 122 11.41 -30.90 -2.79
C ASP A 122 10.61 -29.98 -1.85
N GLY A 123 11.29 -29.10 -1.10
CA GLY A 123 10.67 -28.07 -0.29
C GLY A 123 9.82 -27.10 -1.11
N LEU A 124 10.31 -26.66 -2.26
CA LEU A 124 9.56 -25.79 -3.17
C LEU A 124 8.32 -26.47 -3.76
N ILE A 125 8.42 -27.77 -4.12
CA ILE A 125 7.28 -28.55 -4.59
C ILE A 125 6.22 -28.66 -3.48
N ALA A 126 6.64 -28.95 -2.25
CA ALA A 126 5.73 -29.03 -1.11
C ALA A 126 5.05 -27.66 -0.83
N ALA A 127 5.82 -26.60 -0.80
CA ALA A 127 5.31 -25.24 -0.60
C ALA A 127 4.34 -24.81 -1.73
N PHE A 128 4.61 -25.22 -2.97
CA PHE A 128 3.69 -24.98 -4.09
C PHE A 128 2.36 -25.70 -3.88
N HIS A 129 2.36 -26.98 -3.47
CA HIS A 129 1.11 -27.70 -3.19
C HIS A 129 0.29 -27.04 -2.10
N GLU A 130 0.93 -26.59 -1.02
CA GLU A 130 0.26 -25.87 0.07
C GLU A 130 -0.32 -24.51 -0.38
N GLN A 131 0.45 -23.75 -1.15
CA GLN A 131 0.00 -22.47 -1.70
C GLN A 131 -1.16 -22.69 -2.67
N HIS A 132 -1.12 -23.70 -3.52
CA HIS A 132 -2.19 -24.04 -4.45
C HIS A 132 -3.49 -24.39 -3.72
N GLU A 133 -3.40 -25.18 -2.63
CA GLU A 133 -4.55 -25.51 -1.80
C GLU A 133 -5.13 -24.25 -1.12
N ARG A 134 -4.28 -23.35 -0.66
CA ARG A 134 -4.71 -22.09 -0.03
C ARG A 134 -5.47 -21.17 -1.00
N VAL A 135 -4.98 -21.06 -2.25
CA VAL A 135 -5.55 -20.17 -3.27
C VAL A 135 -6.77 -20.78 -3.94
N TYR A 136 -6.66 -22.06 -4.37
CA TYR A 136 -7.67 -22.71 -5.20
C TYR A 136 -8.54 -23.73 -4.44
N ARG A 137 -8.30 -23.92 -3.13
CA ARG A 137 -9.02 -24.89 -2.27
C ARG A 137 -8.85 -26.35 -2.72
N GLN A 138 -7.83 -26.63 -3.49
CA GLN A 138 -7.49 -27.97 -3.95
C GLN A 138 -5.98 -28.09 -4.21
N ARG A 139 -5.44 -29.30 -4.09
CA ARG A 139 -4.10 -29.67 -4.51
C ARG A 139 -4.09 -31.06 -5.12
N ASN A 140 -3.11 -31.35 -5.96
CA ASN A 140 -2.89 -32.68 -6.52
C ASN A 140 -1.41 -33.07 -6.39
N PRO A 141 -1.00 -33.70 -5.27
CA PRO A 141 0.41 -34.10 -5.06
C PRO A 141 0.95 -35.12 -6.09
N ALA A 142 0.07 -35.81 -6.83
CA ALA A 142 0.47 -36.73 -7.88
C ALA A 142 0.71 -36.03 -9.24
N ALA A 143 0.28 -34.80 -9.41
CA ALA A 143 0.48 -34.06 -10.65
C ALA A 143 1.92 -33.52 -10.74
N ALA A 144 2.49 -33.57 -11.95
CA ALA A 144 3.80 -33.01 -12.22
C ALA A 144 3.79 -31.48 -12.05
N VAL A 145 4.82 -30.97 -11.39
CA VAL A 145 5.05 -29.53 -11.17
C VAL A 145 6.19 -29.06 -12.07
N GLU A 146 6.06 -27.89 -12.67
CA GLU A 146 7.12 -27.25 -13.44
C GLU A 146 7.41 -25.84 -12.91
N PHE A 147 8.67 -25.43 -12.99
CA PHE A 147 9.07 -24.03 -12.91
C PHE A 147 8.70 -23.33 -14.21
N VAL A 148 8.26 -22.09 -14.11
CA VAL A 148 7.92 -21.21 -15.24
C VAL A 148 8.91 -20.07 -15.37
N ASN A 149 9.08 -19.32 -14.28
CA ASN A 149 10.04 -18.23 -14.18
C ASN A 149 10.78 -18.29 -12.85
N LEU A 150 11.94 -17.64 -12.81
CA LEU A 150 12.65 -17.30 -11.58
C LEU A 150 12.69 -15.79 -11.45
N ARG A 151 12.48 -15.28 -10.24
CA ARG A 151 12.48 -13.88 -9.95
C ARG A 151 13.35 -13.57 -8.75
N THR A 152 14.14 -12.50 -8.85
CA THR A 152 14.88 -11.92 -7.72
C THR A 152 14.50 -10.47 -7.52
N VAL A 153 14.33 -10.07 -6.27
CA VAL A 153 14.15 -8.68 -5.86
C VAL A 153 15.37 -8.24 -5.07
N HIS A 154 16.15 -7.37 -5.67
CA HIS A 154 17.29 -6.73 -5.01
C HIS A 154 16.80 -5.45 -4.36
N PHE A 155 17.03 -5.30 -3.07
CA PHE A 155 16.54 -4.13 -2.34
C PHE A 155 17.61 -3.53 -1.43
N ALA A 156 17.51 -2.21 -1.24
CA ALA A 156 18.31 -1.48 -0.27
C ALA A 156 17.39 -0.58 0.57
N THR A 157 17.48 -0.76 1.88
CA THR A 157 16.70 0.06 2.82
C THR A 157 17.25 1.48 2.85
N VAL A 158 16.37 2.46 2.64
CA VAL A 158 16.68 3.88 2.80
C VAL A 158 16.39 4.34 4.23
N PRO A 159 17.10 5.38 4.72
CA PRO A 159 16.78 6.00 6.00
C PRO A 159 15.33 6.49 6.02
N LYS A 160 14.53 6.02 6.98
CA LYS A 160 13.13 6.42 7.09
C LYS A 160 13.03 7.83 7.67
N ILE A 161 12.44 8.74 6.90
CA ILE A 161 12.11 10.10 7.35
C ILE A 161 10.94 9.99 8.32
N ARG A 162 11.10 10.53 9.51
CA ARG A 162 10.00 10.70 10.46
C ARG A 162 9.41 12.08 10.27
N LEU A 163 8.13 12.13 9.93
CA LEU A 163 7.40 13.38 9.92
C LEU A 163 6.88 13.65 11.33
N GLU A 164 7.18 14.83 11.85
CA GLU A 164 6.60 15.26 13.11
C GLU A 164 5.12 15.61 12.89
N PRO A 165 4.22 15.10 13.73
CA PRO A 165 2.81 15.48 13.65
C PRO A 165 2.68 16.98 13.90
N PRO A 166 1.68 17.64 13.27
CA PRO A 166 1.43 19.06 13.50
C PRO A 166 1.10 19.32 14.97
N LYS A 167 1.52 20.46 15.48
CA LYS A 167 1.15 20.91 16.83
C LYS A 167 -0.37 21.10 16.90
N PRO A 168 -1.04 20.62 17.96
CA PRO A 168 -2.48 20.79 18.10
C PRO A 168 -2.86 22.27 18.22
N GLY A 169 -3.91 22.65 17.54
CA GLY A 169 -4.55 23.93 17.74
C GLY A 169 -5.39 23.98 19.02
N PRO A 170 -5.80 25.19 19.47
CA PRO A 170 -6.47 25.33 20.73
C PRO A 170 -7.96 24.94 20.72
N SER A 171 -8.67 25.16 19.62
CA SER A 171 -10.09 24.79 19.47
C SER A 171 -10.58 25.00 18.04
N TRP A 172 -11.74 24.42 17.71
CA TRP A 172 -12.40 24.59 16.42
C TRP A 172 -12.75 26.04 16.12
N GLU A 173 -13.25 26.80 17.12
CA GLU A 173 -13.61 28.21 16.95
C GLU A 173 -12.41 29.06 16.53
N LYS A 174 -11.25 28.84 17.14
CA LYS A 174 -10.01 29.54 16.77
C LYS A 174 -9.41 29.10 15.44
N ALA A 175 -9.74 27.90 14.99
CA ALA A 175 -9.36 27.41 13.69
C ALA A 175 -10.24 27.97 12.55
N GLN A 176 -11.44 28.44 12.87
CA GLN A 176 -12.35 29.04 11.89
C GLN A 176 -11.77 30.35 11.36
N HIS A 177 -11.68 30.49 10.06
CA HIS A 177 -11.18 31.72 9.41
C HIS A 177 -12.13 32.30 8.36
N GLY A 178 -13.28 31.64 8.16
CA GLY A 178 -14.27 32.11 7.20
C GLY A 178 -15.55 31.27 7.19
N VAL A 179 -16.42 31.66 6.29
CA VAL A 179 -17.66 30.96 5.93
C VAL A 179 -17.75 30.94 4.42
N ARG A 180 -18.27 29.86 3.85
CA ARG A 180 -18.45 29.73 2.40
C ARG A 180 -19.82 29.19 2.08
N SER A 181 -20.48 29.83 1.11
CA SER A 181 -21.76 29.40 0.58
C SER A 181 -21.52 28.20 -0.34
N VAL A 182 -22.05 27.01 0.00
CA VAL A 182 -21.86 25.74 -0.73
C VAL A 182 -23.23 25.18 -1.06
N TYR A 183 -23.39 24.75 -2.31
CA TYR A 183 -24.57 24.01 -2.72
C TYR A 183 -24.52 22.57 -2.16
N LEU A 184 -25.52 22.22 -1.38
CA LEU A 184 -25.70 20.86 -0.83
C LEU A 184 -26.81 20.16 -1.61
N SER A 185 -26.44 19.16 -2.38
CA SER A 185 -27.38 18.42 -3.25
C SER A 185 -28.49 17.68 -2.52
N ASP A 186 -28.21 17.22 -1.28
CA ASP A 186 -29.18 16.56 -0.41
C ASP A 186 -30.24 17.52 0.14
N ARG A 187 -29.98 18.84 0.12
CA ARG A 187 -30.89 19.89 0.57
C ARG A 187 -31.41 20.78 -0.56
N ASP A 188 -30.93 20.56 -1.78
CA ASP A 188 -31.23 21.34 -2.99
C ASP A 188 -31.13 22.85 -2.78
N ARG A 189 -30.15 23.31 -2.04
CA ARG A 189 -29.92 24.73 -1.73
C ARG A 189 -28.48 25.03 -1.35
N HIS A 190 -28.14 26.33 -1.47
CA HIS A 190 -26.92 26.88 -0.88
C HIS A 190 -27.05 26.98 0.65
N VAL A 191 -26.00 26.63 1.36
CA VAL A 191 -25.87 26.72 2.80
C VAL A 191 -24.52 27.33 3.13
N ASP A 192 -24.50 28.29 4.04
CA ASP A 192 -23.28 28.86 4.56
C ASP A 192 -22.67 27.90 5.58
N ILE A 193 -21.45 27.42 5.29
CA ILE A 193 -20.73 26.46 6.13
C ILE A 193 -19.39 27.05 6.59
N PRO A 194 -18.94 26.73 7.82
CA PRO A 194 -17.67 27.23 8.35
C PRO A 194 -16.50 26.67 7.59
N VAL A 195 -15.42 27.44 7.49
CA VAL A 195 -14.14 27.06 6.90
C VAL A 195 -13.06 27.15 7.96
N TYR A 196 -12.33 26.05 8.14
CA TYR A 196 -11.29 25.89 9.15
C TYR A 196 -9.91 25.75 8.53
N ARG A 197 -8.87 26.27 9.20
CA ARG A 197 -7.46 26.02 8.85
C ARG A 197 -6.99 24.76 9.53
N ARG A 198 -6.52 23.78 8.73
CA ARG A 198 -6.06 22.49 9.25
C ARG A 198 -5.00 22.60 10.34
N GLY A 199 -4.00 23.46 10.16
CA GLY A 199 -2.91 23.64 11.12
C GLY A 199 -3.32 24.22 12.49
N LEU A 200 -4.58 24.61 12.65
CA LEU A 200 -5.13 25.16 13.90
C LEU A 200 -6.20 24.27 14.53
N LEU A 201 -6.43 23.07 13.98
CA LEU A 201 -7.44 22.15 14.51
C LEU A 201 -6.99 21.50 15.82
N PRO A 202 -7.89 21.35 16.81
CA PRO A 202 -7.61 20.62 18.02
C PRO A 202 -7.51 19.11 17.77
N ILE A 203 -6.65 18.40 18.51
CA ILE A 203 -6.54 16.94 18.46
C ILE A 203 -7.61 16.30 19.35
N GLY A 204 -8.25 15.24 18.87
CA GLY A 204 -9.19 14.40 19.60
C GLY A 204 -10.58 15.02 19.81
N VAL A 205 -10.80 16.28 19.42
CA VAL A 205 -12.09 16.95 19.61
C VAL A 205 -12.96 16.74 18.38
N LYS A 206 -14.09 16.07 18.53
CA LYS A 206 -15.06 15.83 17.45
C LYS A 206 -15.84 17.08 17.09
N GLN A 207 -16.04 17.29 15.80
CA GLN A 207 -16.84 18.36 15.20
C GLN A 207 -17.83 17.77 14.22
N ALA A 208 -19.10 18.13 14.36
CA ALA A 208 -20.16 17.74 13.43
C ALA A 208 -20.13 18.60 12.17
N GLY A 209 -20.35 17.98 11.01
CA GLY A 209 -20.52 18.65 9.72
C GLY A 209 -21.86 19.37 9.57
N PRO A 210 -22.06 20.21 8.53
CA PRO A 210 -21.14 20.39 7.42
C PRO A 210 -20.07 21.45 7.68
N PHE A 211 -18.86 21.23 7.16
CA PHE A 211 -17.78 22.22 7.17
C PHE A 211 -16.69 21.90 6.14
N ILE A 212 -15.79 22.86 5.91
CA ILE A 212 -14.61 22.74 5.08
C ILE A 212 -13.36 22.88 5.96
N VAL A 213 -12.33 22.06 5.68
CA VAL A 213 -10.98 22.26 6.19
C VAL A 213 -10.05 22.57 5.03
N GLU A 214 -9.42 23.72 5.08
CA GLU A 214 -8.44 24.19 4.10
C GLU A 214 -7.00 23.97 4.60
N GLN A 215 -6.15 23.51 3.70
CA GLN A 215 -4.69 23.48 3.85
C GLN A 215 -4.04 23.87 2.51
N LEU A 216 -2.71 24.01 2.49
CA LEU A 216 -1.99 24.53 1.32
C LEU A 216 -2.20 23.67 0.07
N ASP A 217 -2.24 22.34 0.23
CA ASP A 217 -2.19 21.34 -0.84
C ASP A 217 -3.51 20.58 -1.05
N SER A 218 -4.55 20.88 -0.23
CA SER A 218 -5.81 20.12 -0.29
C SER A 218 -6.97 20.84 0.43
N THR A 219 -8.18 20.44 0.10
CA THR A 219 -9.41 20.85 0.77
C THR A 219 -10.20 19.61 1.17
N THR A 220 -10.52 19.50 2.46
CA THR A 220 -11.38 18.43 2.99
C THR A 220 -12.79 18.96 3.19
N VAL A 221 -13.78 18.22 2.72
CA VAL A 221 -15.21 18.54 2.94
C VAL A 221 -15.81 17.45 3.84
N VAL A 222 -16.44 17.91 4.92
CA VAL A 222 -17.24 17.08 5.82
C VAL A 222 -18.70 17.43 5.56
N LEU A 223 -19.51 16.45 5.24
CA LEU A 223 -20.91 16.64 4.82
C LEU A 223 -21.88 16.61 6.03
N PRO A 224 -23.15 17.02 5.85
CA PRO A 224 -24.16 16.89 6.89
C PRO A 224 -24.30 15.44 7.39
N GLY A 225 -24.45 15.31 8.73
CA GLY A 225 -24.56 14.00 9.38
C GLY A 225 -23.24 13.28 9.66
N GLU A 226 -22.13 13.78 9.12
CA GLU A 226 -20.79 13.25 9.39
C GLU A 226 -20.17 13.96 10.60
N THR A 227 -19.19 13.29 11.22
CA THR A 227 -18.41 13.87 12.32
C THR A 227 -16.94 13.69 12.01
N ALA A 228 -16.12 14.72 12.27
CA ALA A 228 -14.68 14.58 12.07
C ALA A 228 -13.89 15.02 13.31
N PHE A 229 -12.67 14.48 13.43
CA PHE A 229 -11.69 14.83 14.44
C PHE A 229 -10.27 14.61 13.89
N VAL A 230 -9.28 15.20 14.56
CA VAL A 230 -7.86 15.04 14.23
C VAL A 230 -7.24 14.02 15.19
N GLU A 231 -6.56 13.01 14.67
CA GLU A 231 -5.78 12.06 15.47
C GLU A 231 -4.43 12.65 15.92
N PRO A 232 -3.76 12.06 16.93
CA PRO A 232 -2.45 12.52 17.39
C PRO A 232 -1.37 12.58 16.30
N ASN A 233 -1.45 11.72 15.29
CA ASN A 233 -0.56 11.71 14.12
C ASN A 233 -0.90 12.76 13.06
N GLY A 234 -1.95 13.59 13.30
CA GLY A 234 -2.37 14.67 12.43
C GLY A 234 -3.34 14.29 11.30
N ASN A 235 -3.74 13.01 11.18
CA ASN A 235 -4.77 12.62 10.22
C ASN A 235 -6.14 13.15 10.64
N ILE A 236 -6.96 13.59 9.68
CA ILE A 236 -8.39 13.84 9.93
C ILE A 236 -9.13 12.52 9.69
N ILE A 237 -9.91 12.13 10.68
CA ILE A 237 -10.85 11.01 10.56
C ILE A 237 -12.23 11.60 10.37
N VAL A 238 -12.93 11.19 9.32
CA VAL A 238 -14.34 11.48 9.09
C VAL A 238 -15.14 10.20 9.32
N GLU A 239 -16.05 10.24 10.28
CA GLU A 239 -16.97 9.15 10.60
C GLU A 239 -18.29 9.37 9.87
N MET A 240 -18.72 8.36 9.12
CA MET A 240 -19.99 8.36 8.43
C MET A 240 -21.14 8.14 9.41
N PRO A 241 -22.38 8.61 9.11
CA PRO A 241 -23.55 8.26 9.92
C PRO A 241 -23.75 6.76 9.97
N THR A 242 -24.17 6.25 11.13
CA THR A 242 -24.34 4.82 11.41
C THR A 242 -25.48 4.15 10.61
N ASP A 243 -26.36 4.94 9.98
CA ASP A 243 -27.56 4.49 9.27
C ASP A 243 -27.46 4.67 7.74
N ALA A 244 -26.25 4.69 7.20
CA ALA A 244 -26.00 4.89 5.76
C ALA A 244 -25.78 3.57 5.00
#